data_2e8cefa8deb68a9be5dff0c570bd66e9
#
_entry.id   2e8cefa8deb68a9be5dff0c570bd66e9
#
_cell.length_a   1.000
_cell.length_b   1.000
_cell.length_c   1.000
_cell.angle_alpha   90.00
_cell.angle_beta   90.00
_cell.angle_gamma   90.00
#
_symmetry.space_group_name_H-M   'P 1'
#
loop_
_entity.id
_entity.type
_entity.pdbx_description
1 polymer ?
#
loop_
_entity_poly.entity_id
_entity_poly.type
_entity_poly.pdbx_seq_one_letter_code
_entity_poly.pdbx_strand_id
1 'polypeptide(L)'
;MSDKLLLEVKNLCRRFGGIIANDNVSFEVREDSITSLIGPNGAGKTTVFNCVTGFYAATSGEIFLHGPNGSVEVGNLLNRPFTGGSYLVSRAGIARTFQNIRLFKDMTVLENLLVAQHRSQNRNLLSGIFVTHDFANREEESVNRAYEWLDIVDLAVDANRLAGELSYGRQRRLEIARAMCTNPRLICLDEPAAGLNPRETVDLSSLIRKLRDECKVTVLLIEHDMGLVMDISEHIVVMDQGSVIDSGSPEHIRNSEVVIAAYLGTDVEDEA
;
A
#
# COMPACT_ATOMS: atom_id res chain seq x y z
N MET A 1 6.41 -7.36 -18.58
CA MET A 1 5.73 -6.23 -17.92
C MET A 1 4.43 -5.96 -18.64
N SER A 2 3.33 -5.79 -17.93
CA SER A 2 2.07 -5.35 -18.52
C SER A 2 2.21 -3.89 -18.94
N ASP A 3 1.81 -3.54 -20.19
CA ASP A 3 1.74 -2.14 -20.62
C ASP A 3 0.45 -1.44 -20.10
N LYS A 4 -0.34 -2.15 -19.30
CA LYS A 4 -1.60 -1.64 -18.78
C LYS A 4 -1.36 -0.75 -17.58
N LEU A 5 -1.99 0.40 -17.60
CA LEU A 5 -2.02 1.36 -16.53
C LEU A 5 -3.02 0.92 -15.46
N LEU A 6 -2.61 0.89 -14.18
CA LEU A 6 -3.49 0.60 -13.05
C LEU A 6 -3.87 1.86 -12.27
N LEU A 7 -2.89 2.69 -11.91
CA LEU A 7 -3.12 3.94 -11.19
C LEU A 7 -2.57 5.11 -12.00
N GLU A 8 -3.35 6.18 -12.10
CA GLU A 8 -2.96 7.42 -12.75
C GLU A 8 -3.26 8.60 -11.83
N VAL A 9 -2.24 9.37 -11.52
CA VAL A 9 -2.34 10.61 -10.73
C VAL A 9 -2.07 11.77 -11.67
N LYS A 10 -3.04 12.72 -11.77
CA LYS A 10 -2.99 13.88 -12.67
C LYS A 10 -3.08 15.17 -11.89
N ASN A 11 -2.03 15.99 -11.99
CA ASN A 11 -1.98 17.36 -11.48
C ASN A 11 -2.48 17.45 -10.02
N LEU A 12 -2.14 16.45 -9.20
CA LEU A 12 -2.58 16.38 -7.82
C LEU A 12 -2.02 17.54 -7.02
N CYS A 13 -2.92 18.36 -6.47
CA CYS A 13 -2.58 19.37 -5.49
C CYS A 13 -3.28 19.08 -4.16
N ARG A 14 -2.54 19.22 -3.06
CA ARG A 14 -3.10 19.14 -1.71
C ARG A 14 -2.61 20.30 -0.86
N ARG A 15 -3.56 21.03 -0.28
CA ARG A 15 -3.30 22.18 0.62
C ARG A 15 -3.88 21.91 2.00
N PHE A 16 -3.17 22.34 3.02
CA PHE A 16 -3.62 22.35 4.42
C PHE A 16 -3.55 23.80 4.93
N GLY A 17 -4.68 24.50 4.90
CA GLY A 17 -4.69 25.94 5.16
C GLY A 17 -3.79 26.70 4.17
N GLY A 18 -2.76 27.37 4.66
CA GLY A 18 -1.78 28.11 3.84
C GLY A 18 -0.65 27.27 3.28
N ILE A 19 -0.49 26.00 3.72
CA ILE A 19 0.63 25.14 3.33
C ILE A 19 0.23 24.31 2.10
N ILE A 20 1.08 24.32 1.07
CA ILE A 20 0.94 23.47 -0.11
C ILE A 20 1.81 22.24 0.13
N ALA A 21 1.17 21.10 0.42
CA ALA A 21 1.88 19.84 0.67
C ALA A 21 2.19 19.08 -0.62
N ASN A 22 1.35 19.23 -1.64
CA ASN A 22 1.59 18.73 -3.00
C ASN A 22 1.17 19.79 -4.01
N ASP A 23 1.99 19.99 -5.03
CA ASP A 23 1.76 20.93 -6.11
C ASP A 23 2.01 20.25 -7.46
N ASN A 24 0.93 20.08 -8.22
CA ASN A 24 0.94 19.54 -9.58
C ASN A 24 1.64 18.16 -9.74
N VAL A 25 1.45 17.26 -8.75
CA VAL A 25 2.04 15.92 -8.77
C VAL A 25 1.33 15.06 -9.81
N SER A 26 2.11 14.49 -10.77
CA SER A 26 1.59 13.58 -11.79
C SER A 26 2.52 12.39 -11.94
N PHE A 27 1.98 11.17 -11.91
CA PHE A 27 2.70 9.93 -12.15
C PHE A 27 1.74 8.76 -12.45
N GLU A 28 2.31 7.68 -12.94
CA GLU A 28 1.59 6.48 -13.35
C GLU A 28 2.14 5.24 -12.64
N VAL A 29 1.26 4.27 -12.36
CA VAL A 29 1.63 2.94 -11.85
C VAL A 29 1.05 1.88 -12.78
N ARG A 30 1.91 1.04 -13.35
CA ARG A 30 1.52 -0.04 -14.28
C ARG A 30 1.04 -1.27 -13.53
N GLU A 31 0.16 -2.06 -14.14
CA GLU A 31 -0.25 -3.36 -13.60
C GLU A 31 0.94 -4.31 -13.46
N ASP A 32 0.92 -5.14 -12.43
CA ASP A 32 1.92 -6.17 -12.14
C ASP A 32 3.36 -5.59 -12.04
N SER A 33 3.50 -4.38 -11.48
CA SER A 33 4.78 -3.72 -11.27
C SER A 33 4.97 -3.23 -9.83
N ILE A 34 6.22 -2.94 -9.48
CA ILE A 34 6.60 -2.28 -8.23
C ILE A 34 7.06 -0.86 -8.60
N THR A 35 6.28 0.15 -8.19
CA THR A 35 6.63 1.56 -8.33
C THR A 35 6.97 2.12 -6.97
N SER A 36 8.14 2.75 -6.84
CA SER A 36 8.54 3.42 -5.60
C SER A 36 8.40 4.94 -5.70
N LEU A 37 7.91 5.54 -4.62
CA LEU A 37 7.83 6.98 -4.43
C LEU A 37 8.86 7.38 -3.37
N ILE A 38 9.92 8.06 -3.78
CA ILE A 38 11.05 8.44 -2.92
C ILE A 38 11.23 9.96 -2.85
N GLY A 39 12.10 10.43 -1.97
CA GLY A 39 12.44 11.84 -1.81
C GLY A 39 12.77 12.18 -0.36
N PRO A 40 13.30 13.38 -0.09
CA PRO A 40 13.63 13.84 1.26
C PRO A 40 12.43 13.85 2.22
N ASN A 41 12.71 14.03 3.51
CA ASN A 41 11.67 14.24 4.51
C ASN A 41 10.93 15.55 4.20
N GLY A 42 9.59 15.53 4.33
CA GLY A 42 8.78 16.70 3.96
C GLY A 42 8.46 16.84 2.46
N ALA A 43 8.99 16.02 1.56
CA ALA A 43 8.72 16.09 0.12
C ALA A 43 7.25 15.84 -0.29
N GLY A 44 6.35 15.49 0.66
CA GLY A 44 4.94 15.30 0.37
C GLY A 44 4.49 13.88 0.04
N LYS A 45 5.39 12.87 0.08
CA LYS A 45 5.14 11.47 -0.26
C LYS A 45 3.93 10.87 0.47
N THR A 46 3.92 10.96 1.80
CA THR A 46 2.80 10.45 2.64
C THR A 46 1.49 11.16 2.34
N THR A 47 1.52 12.43 1.92
CA THR A 47 0.32 13.18 1.49
C THR A 47 -0.22 12.61 0.19
N VAL A 48 0.62 12.28 -0.80
CA VAL A 48 0.23 11.58 -2.03
C VAL A 48 -0.43 10.24 -1.69
N PHE A 49 0.19 9.43 -0.83
CA PHE A 49 -0.38 8.15 -0.38
C PHE A 49 -1.75 8.32 0.30
N ASN A 50 -1.89 9.34 1.13
CA ASN A 50 -3.16 9.65 1.78
C ASN A 50 -4.24 10.03 0.75
N CYS A 51 -3.89 10.72 -0.33
CA CYS A 51 -4.83 11.04 -1.40
C CYS A 51 -5.18 9.80 -2.23
N VAL A 52 -4.19 8.98 -2.63
CA VAL A 52 -4.39 7.75 -3.40
C VAL A 52 -5.26 6.74 -2.63
N THR A 53 -5.04 6.61 -1.33
CA THR A 53 -5.79 5.67 -0.48
C THR A 53 -7.09 6.23 0.09
N GLY A 54 -7.42 7.48 -0.25
CA GLY A 54 -8.68 8.12 0.12
C GLY A 54 -8.78 8.57 1.59
N PHE A 55 -7.65 8.74 2.27
CA PHE A 55 -7.62 9.39 3.59
C PHE A 55 -7.81 10.90 3.49
N TYR A 56 -7.30 11.51 2.41
CA TYR A 56 -7.52 12.90 2.08
C TYR A 56 -8.13 13.03 0.69
N ALA A 57 -9.10 13.92 0.55
CA ALA A 57 -9.51 14.35 -0.77
C ALA A 57 -8.44 15.29 -1.34
N ALA A 58 -8.16 15.20 -2.64
CA ALA A 58 -7.35 16.21 -3.33
C ALA A 58 -8.00 17.60 -3.23
N THR A 59 -7.18 18.65 -3.17
CA THR A 59 -7.70 20.03 -3.32
C THR A 59 -8.05 20.30 -4.77
N SER A 60 -7.21 19.80 -5.71
CA SER A 60 -7.45 19.77 -7.15
C SER A 60 -6.63 18.65 -7.78
N GLY A 61 -6.88 18.35 -9.05
CA GLY A 61 -6.31 17.20 -9.74
C GLY A 61 -7.16 15.96 -9.57
N GLU A 62 -6.77 14.87 -10.22
CA GLU A 62 -7.56 13.66 -10.35
C GLU A 62 -6.69 12.42 -10.08
N ILE A 63 -7.29 11.40 -9.50
CA ILE A 63 -6.65 10.10 -9.26
C ILE A 63 -7.56 9.02 -9.83
N PHE A 64 -7.11 8.30 -10.84
CA PHE A 64 -7.85 7.23 -11.48
C PHE A 64 -7.27 5.86 -11.11
N LEU A 65 -8.15 4.94 -10.73
CA LEU A 65 -7.86 3.52 -10.67
C LEU A 65 -8.51 2.85 -11.89
N HIS A 66 -7.68 2.37 -12.81
CA HIS A 66 -8.13 1.70 -14.01
C HIS A 66 -8.45 0.23 -13.74
N GLY A 67 -9.45 -0.32 -14.41
CA GLY A 67 -9.89 -1.69 -14.21
C GLY A 67 -10.51 -2.30 -15.47
N PRO A 68 -10.76 -3.60 -15.46
CA PRO A 68 -11.35 -4.30 -16.60
C PRO A 68 -12.75 -3.77 -16.95
N ASN A 69 -13.45 -3.19 -15.97
CA ASN A 69 -14.81 -2.65 -16.13
C ASN A 69 -14.82 -1.12 -16.28
N GLY A 70 -13.69 -0.48 -16.57
CA GLY A 70 -13.54 0.97 -16.68
C GLY A 70 -12.71 1.58 -15.57
N SER A 71 -12.58 2.90 -15.62
CA SER A 71 -11.78 3.68 -14.66
C SER A 71 -12.67 4.26 -13.56
N VAL A 72 -12.17 4.27 -12.34
CA VAL A 72 -12.83 4.84 -11.18
C VAL A 72 -11.98 5.99 -10.66
N GLU A 73 -12.55 7.18 -10.55
CA GLU A 73 -11.90 8.33 -9.93
C GLU A 73 -12.07 8.28 -8.39
N VAL A 74 -10.95 8.35 -7.68
CA VAL A 74 -10.89 8.27 -6.21
C VAL A 74 -11.67 9.42 -5.57
N GLY A 75 -11.55 10.64 -6.09
CA GLY A 75 -12.29 11.80 -5.60
C GLY A 75 -13.81 11.60 -5.64
N ASN A 76 -14.32 10.98 -6.69
CA ASN A 76 -15.73 10.64 -6.82
C ASN A 76 -16.21 9.63 -5.79
N LEU A 77 -15.32 8.69 -5.36
CA LEU A 77 -15.65 7.73 -4.30
C LEU A 77 -15.74 8.41 -2.93
N LEU A 78 -14.88 9.40 -2.69
CA LEU A 78 -14.83 10.13 -1.42
C LEU A 78 -16.02 11.08 -1.25
N ASN A 79 -16.43 11.74 -2.34
CA ASN A 79 -17.42 12.81 -2.33
C ASN A 79 -18.86 12.32 -2.58
N ARG A 80 -19.12 11.00 -2.56
CA ARG A 80 -20.50 10.48 -2.71
C ARG A 80 -21.38 10.96 -1.56
N PRO A 81 -22.54 11.58 -1.83
CA PRO A 81 -23.46 12.02 -0.79
C PRO A 81 -23.90 10.82 0.07
N PHE A 82 -23.83 10.96 1.39
CA PHE A 82 -24.25 9.99 2.43
C PHE A 82 -23.47 8.65 2.46
N THR A 83 -22.73 8.28 1.41
CA THR A 83 -22.08 6.98 1.30
C THR A 83 -20.61 7.07 0.88
N GLY A 84 -20.03 8.26 0.75
CA GLY A 84 -18.64 8.49 0.39
C GLY A 84 -17.68 8.13 1.52
N GLY A 85 -16.44 7.72 1.16
CA GLY A 85 -15.39 7.47 2.14
C GLY A 85 -14.29 6.54 1.64
N SER A 86 -13.19 6.51 2.38
CA SER A 86 -12.01 5.68 2.08
C SER A 86 -12.31 4.18 1.97
N TYR A 87 -13.39 3.70 2.61
CA TYR A 87 -13.81 2.32 2.47
C TYR A 87 -14.25 1.95 1.04
N LEU A 88 -14.74 2.92 0.25
CA LEU A 88 -15.05 2.70 -1.17
C LEU A 88 -13.78 2.57 -2.01
N VAL A 89 -12.75 3.33 -1.69
CA VAL A 89 -11.43 3.24 -2.34
C VAL A 89 -10.84 1.84 -2.11
N SER A 90 -10.91 1.35 -0.88
CA SER A 90 -10.47 -0.01 -0.60
C SER A 90 -11.34 -1.06 -1.33
N ARG A 91 -12.67 -0.86 -1.47
CA ARG A 91 -13.55 -1.74 -2.27
C ARG A 91 -13.24 -1.68 -3.76
N ALA A 92 -12.71 -0.58 -4.25
CA ALA A 92 -12.26 -0.44 -5.64
C ALA A 92 -10.97 -1.24 -5.91
N GLY A 93 -10.30 -1.75 -4.86
CA GLY A 93 -9.13 -2.61 -4.98
C GLY A 93 -7.82 -1.98 -4.53
N ILE A 94 -7.83 -0.93 -3.70
CA ILE A 94 -6.62 -0.35 -3.10
C ILE A 94 -6.54 -0.78 -1.63
N ALA A 95 -5.46 -1.47 -1.25
CA ALA A 95 -5.12 -1.73 0.15
C ALA A 95 -3.91 -0.89 0.57
N ARG A 96 -3.75 -0.67 1.88
CA ARG A 96 -2.62 0.06 2.46
C ARG A 96 -2.15 -0.59 3.75
N THR A 97 -0.84 -0.64 3.93
CA THR A 97 -0.20 -0.77 5.24
C THR A 97 0.13 0.61 5.80
N PHE A 98 0.48 0.69 7.07
CA PHE A 98 0.82 1.94 7.73
C PHE A 98 2.27 1.89 8.23
N GLN A 99 2.94 3.04 8.32
CA GLN A 99 4.27 3.15 8.88
C GLN A 99 4.33 2.51 10.29
N ASN A 100 3.38 2.86 11.17
CA ASN A 100 3.20 2.17 12.44
C ASN A 100 2.26 0.98 12.25
N ILE A 101 2.71 -0.22 12.59
CA ILE A 101 1.95 -1.46 12.46
C ILE A 101 0.61 -1.37 13.23
N ARG A 102 -0.49 -1.62 12.52
CA ARG A 102 -1.86 -1.56 13.07
C ARG A 102 -2.49 -2.94 13.11
N LEU A 103 -2.01 -3.79 14.01
CA LEU A 103 -2.59 -5.11 14.27
C LEU A 103 -3.49 -5.10 15.51
N PHE A 104 -4.44 -6.02 15.55
CA PHE A 104 -5.16 -6.37 16.78
C PHE A 104 -4.25 -7.26 17.61
N LYS A 105 -3.48 -6.67 18.53
CA LYS A 105 -2.40 -7.35 19.25
C LYS A 105 -2.88 -8.47 20.17
N ASP A 106 -4.10 -8.33 20.70
CA ASP A 106 -4.76 -9.28 21.62
C ASP A 106 -5.55 -10.36 20.86
N MET A 107 -5.53 -10.34 19.54
CA MET A 107 -6.08 -11.37 18.67
C MET A 107 -4.95 -12.24 18.12
N THR A 108 -5.29 -13.48 17.79
CA THR A 108 -4.33 -14.39 17.13
C THR A 108 -3.98 -13.90 15.73
N VAL A 109 -2.90 -14.45 15.20
CA VAL A 109 -2.44 -14.21 13.83
C VAL A 109 -3.56 -14.53 12.83
N LEU A 110 -4.22 -15.69 12.99
CA LEU A 110 -5.33 -16.12 12.14
C LEU A 110 -6.53 -15.16 12.25
N GLU A 111 -6.94 -14.78 13.46
CA GLU A 111 -8.08 -13.89 13.69
C GLU A 111 -7.87 -12.51 13.05
N ASN A 112 -6.63 -11.97 13.04
CA ASN A 112 -6.32 -10.75 12.34
C ASN A 112 -6.64 -10.82 10.84
N LEU A 113 -6.41 -11.96 10.19
CA LEU A 113 -6.72 -12.16 8.78
C LEU A 113 -8.24 -12.36 8.57
N LEU A 114 -8.89 -13.10 9.44
CA LEU A 114 -10.35 -13.35 9.35
C LEU A 114 -11.16 -12.05 9.47
N VAL A 115 -10.76 -11.14 10.38
CA VAL A 115 -11.39 -9.81 10.52
C VAL A 115 -11.29 -9.01 9.22
N ALA A 116 -10.17 -9.07 8.51
CA ALA A 116 -9.99 -8.35 7.24
C ALA A 116 -10.91 -8.89 6.12
N GLN A 117 -11.19 -10.20 6.13
CA GLN A 117 -12.05 -10.85 5.14
C GLN A 117 -13.54 -10.59 5.37
N HIS A 118 -13.94 -10.25 6.59
CA HIS A 118 -15.34 -10.03 6.95
C HIS A 118 -16.06 -8.98 6.11
N ARG A 119 -15.29 -8.13 5.45
CA ARG A 119 -15.76 -7.06 4.58
C ARG A 119 -16.24 -7.55 3.20
N SER A 120 -15.72 -8.66 2.69
CA SER A 120 -16.10 -9.23 1.39
C SER A 120 -17.37 -10.07 1.45
N GLN A 121 -17.83 -10.42 2.66
CA GLN A 121 -19.00 -11.24 2.85
C GLN A 121 -20.28 -10.39 2.83
N ASN A 122 -21.19 -10.69 1.87
CA ASN A 122 -22.52 -10.11 1.83
C ASN A 122 -23.29 -10.48 3.11
N ARG A 123 -23.56 -9.49 3.98
CA ARG A 123 -24.28 -9.66 5.24
C ARG A 123 -25.80 -9.77 4.99
N ASN A 124 -26.30 -10.95 4.76
CA ASN A 124 -27.65 -11.24 5.15
C ASN A 124 -27.63 -11.55 6.66
N LEU A 125 -27.99 -10.57 7.50
CA LEU A 125 -28.11 -10.71 8.95
C LEU A 125 -28.97 -11.93 9.36
N LEU A 126 -29.94 -12.31 8.53
CA LEU A 126 -30.81 -13.46 8.72
C LEU A 126 -30.07 -14.79 8.52
N SER A 127 -29.04 -14.87 7.68
CA SER A 127 -28.25 -16.10 7.49
C SER A 127 -27.26 -16.37 8.63
N GLY A 128 -26.90 -15.35 9.42
CA GLY A 128 -26.08 -15.51 10.63
C GLY A 128 -26.85 -15.99 11.85
N ILE A 129 -28.18 -15.78 11.90
CA ILE A 129 -29.07 -16.28 12.99
C ILE A 129 -29.40 -17.75 12.78
N PHE A 130 -29.53 -18.17 11.53
CA PHE A 130 -29.65 -19.58 11.17
C PHE A 130 -28.28 -20.03 10.61
N VAL A 131 -27.57 -20.86 11.40
CA VAL A 131 -26.31 -21.49 10.93
C VAL A 131 -26.67 -22.40 9.75
N THR A 132 -26.72 -21.77 8.55
CA THR A 132 -27.03 -22.51 7.32
C THR A 132 -25.73 -23.17 6.80
N HIS A 133 -25.89 -24.25 6.06
CA HIS A 133 -24.76 -24.95 5.42
C HIS A 133 -23.89 -23.98 4.59
N ASP A 134 -24.50 -22.98 3.97
CA ASP A 134 -23.80 -21.90 3.23
C ASP A 134 -22.96 -21.00 4.15
N PHE A 135 -23.34 -20.81 5.40
CA PHE A 135 -22.55 -20.03 6.35
C PHE A 135 -21.30 -20.81 6.79
N ALA A 136 -21.44 -22.10 7.10
CA ALA A 136 -20.31 -22.95 7.46
C ALA A 136 -19.29 -23.08 6.31
N ASN A 137 -19.75 -23.26 5.07
CA ASN A 137 -18.86 -23.34 3.89
C ASN A 137 -18.08 -22.02 3.68
N ARG A 138 -18.71 -20.86 3.84
CA ARG A 138 -18.04 -19.55 3.72
C ARG A 138 -17.03 -19.30 4.84
N GLU A 139 -17.30 -19.76 6.03
CA GLU A 139 -16.36 -19.69 7.16
C GLU A 139 -15.13 -20.54 6.88
N GLU A 140 -15.31 -21.77 6.40
CA GLU A 140 -14.23 -22.66 5.97
C GLU A 140 -13.40 -22.07 4.82
N GLU A 141 -14.05 -21.50 3.79
CA GLU A 141 -13.36 -20.79 2.70
C GLU A 141 -12.53 -19.61 3.20
N SER A 142 -13.04 -18.87 4.21
CA SER A 142 -12.31 -17.74 4.79
C SER A 142 -11.09 -18.18 5.59
N VAL A 143 -11.23 -19.28 6.35
CA VAL A 143 -10.11 -19.88 7.09
C VAL A 143 -9.06 -20.42 6.12
N ASN A 144 -9.46 -21.14 5.08
CA ASN A 144 -8.52 -21.66 4.07
C ASN A 144 -7.75 -20.53 3.37
N ARG A 145 -8.44 -19.46 2.95
CA ARG A 145 -7.78 -18.27 2.38
C ARG A 145 -6.84 -17.58 3.36
N ALA A 146 -7.18 -17.54 4.64
CA ALA A 146 -6.30 -16.99 5.64
C ALA A 146 -5.01 -17.82 5.76
N TYR A 147 -5.12 -19.15 5.77
CA TYR A 147 -3.96 -20.04 5.80
C TYR A 147 -3.10 -19.93 4.54
N GLU A 148 -3.69 -19.79 3.34
CA GLU A 148 -2.94 -19.52 2.11
C GLU A 148 -2.07 -18.26 2.25
N TRP A 149 -2.62 -17.16 2.81
CA TRP A 149 -1.83 -15.97 3.05
C TRP A 149 -0.80 -16.15 4.15
N LEU A 150 -1.08 -16.92 5.21
CA LEU A 150 -0.10 -17.23 6.25
C LEU A 150 1.07 -18.05 5.71
N ASP A 151 0.83 -18.97 4.77
CA ASP A 151 1.87 -19.72 4.09
C ASP A 151 2.73 -18.80 3.20
N ILE A 152 2.10 -17.88 2.45
CA ILE A 152 2.81 -16.92 1.59
C ILE A 152 3.79 -16.05 2.40
N VAL A 153 3.41 -15.65 3.63
CA VAL A 153 4.21 -14.77 4.49
C VAL A 153 5.02 -15.53 5.58
N ASP A 154 5.09 -16.85 5.52
CA ASP A 154 5.80 -17.73 6.46
C ASP A 154 5.32 -17.59 7.92
N LEU A 155 4.02 -17.49 8.14
CA LEU A 155 3.40 -17.35 9.48
C LEU A 155 2.42 -18.45 9.83
N ALA A 156 2.25 -19.50 9.02
CA ALA A 156 1.26 -20.56 9.27
C ALA A 156 1.48 -21.27 10.61
N VAL A 157 2.72 -21.46 11.02
CA VAL A 157 3.09 -22.07 12.31
C VAL A 157 2.69 -21.21 13.52
N ASP A 158 2.50 -19.92 13.34
CA ASP A 158 2.11 -18.96 14.37
C ASP A 158 0.61 -18.65 14.38
N ALA A 159 -0.21 -19.31 13.55
CA ALA A 159 -1.62 -18.99 13.34
C ALA A 159 -2.41 -18.76 14.63
N ASN A 160 -2.13 -19.56 15.67
CA ASN A 160 -2.79 -19.51 16.97
C ASN A 160 -2.08 -18.65 18.02
N ARG A 161 -0.94 -18.02 17.70
CA ARG A 161 -0.23 -17.10 18.60
C ARG A 161 -0.88 -15.72 18.56
N LEU A 162 -0.80 -14.98 19.67
CA LEU A 162 -1.22 -13.58 19.68
C LEU A 162 -0.31 -12.74 18.76
N ALA A 163 -0.90 -11.87 17.97
CA ALA A 163 -0.15 -11.03 17.04
C ALA A 163 0.85 -10.11 17.77
N GLY A 164 0.53 -9.70 19.01
CA GLY A 164 1.42 -8.91 19.86
C GLY A 164 2.69 -9.62 20.32
N GLU A 165 2.73 -10.96 20.29
CA GLU A 165 3.88 -11.78 20.69
C GLU A 165 4.88 -12.02 19.56
N LEU A 166 4.55 -11.64 18.32
CA LEU A 166 5.43 -11.76 17.19
C LEU A 166 6.56 -10.73 17.25
N SER A 167 7.74 -11.06 16.70
CA SER A 167 8.78 -10.07 16.43
C SER A 167 8.28 -8.99 15.46
N TYR A 168 8.92 -7.83 15.47
CA TYR A 168 8.51 -6.69 14.64
C TYR A 168 8.44 -7.05 13.15
N GLY A 169 9.45 -7.73 12.61
CA GLY A 169 9.44 -8.18 11.21
C GLY A 169 8.30 -9.16 10.89
N ARG A 170 7.96 -10.05 11.84
CA ARG A 170 6.80 -10.96 11.67
C ARG A 170 5.47 -10.23 11.78
N GLN A 171 5.37 -9.22 12.63
CA GLN A 171 4.18 -8.35 12.69
C GLN A 171 4.00 -7.59 11.36
N ARG A 172 5.09 -7.10 10.74
CA ARG A 172 5.05 -6.44 9.42
C ARG A 172 4.54 -7.39 8.33
N ARG A 173 5.02 -8.64 8.31
CA ARG A 173 4.52 -9.66 7.37
C ARG A 173 3.02 -9.95 7.59
N LEU A 174 2.58 -10.04 8.83
CA LEU A 174 1.16 -10.22 9.17
C LEU A 174 0.29 -9.03 8.70
N GLU A 175 0.79 -7.80 8.84
CA GLU A 175 0.08 -6.60 8.36
C GLU A 175 -0.10 -6.64 6.84
N ILE A 176 0.93 -7.05 6.08
CA ILE A 176 0.86 -7.25 4.63
C ILE A 176 -0.17 -8.34 4.30
N ALA A 177 -0.09 -9.52 4.94
CA ALA A 177 -1.04 -10.61 4.72
C ALA A 177 -2.49 -10.17 4.99
N ARG A 178 -2.71 -9.41 6.05
CA ARG A 178 -4.02 -8.85 6.39
C ARG A 178 -4.53 -7.88 5.31
N ALA A 179 -3.67 -7.05 4.76
CA ALA A 179 -4.02 -6.16 3.65
C ALA A 179 -4.40 -6.97 2.40
N MET A 180 -3.66 -8.05 2.12
CA MET A 180 -3.91 -8.95 0.99
C MET A 180 -5.22 -9.74 1.09
N CYS A 181 -5.70 -10.03 2.32
CA CYS A 181 -7.00 -10.66 2.53
C CYS A 181 -8.18 -9.84 2.00
N THR A 182 -8.00 -8.56 1.68
CA THR A 182 -9.01 -7.71 1.04
C THR A 182 -9.07 -7.91 -0.49
N ASN A 183 -8.22 -8.76 -1.05
CA ASN A 183 -8.06 -9.04 -2.47
C ASN A 183 -7.79 -7.76 -3.30
N PRO A 184 -6.75 -6.97 -2.96
CA PRO A 184 -6.47 -5.73 -3.65
C PRO A 184 -5.81 -5.97 -5.01
N ARG A 185 -6.00 -5.01 -5.93
CA ARG A 185 -5.23 -4.92 -7.19
C ARG A 185 -3.97 -4.07 -7.02
N LEU A 186 -4.04 -3.10 -6.09
CA LEU A 186 -2.93 -2.23 -5.69
C LEU A 186 -2.74 -2.30 -4.18
N ILE A 187 -1.53 -2.65 -3.75
CA ILE A 187 -1.13 -2.48 -2.35
C ILE A 187 -0.18 -1.28 -2.22
N CYS A 188 -0.51 -0.38 -1.31
CA CYS A 188 0.31 0.76 -0.94
C CYS A 188 1.08 0.43 0.34
N LEU A 189 2.41 0.34 0.27
CA LEU A 189 3.30 0.02 1.38
C LEU A 189 4.00 1.31 1.85
N ASP A 190 3.76 1.71 3.09
CA ASP A 190 4.29 2.94 3.68
C ASP A 190 5.46 2.60 4.61
N GLU A 191 6.69 2.80 4.14
CA GLU A 191 7.96 2.52 4.84
C GLU A 191 7.99 1.11 5.48
N PRO A 192 7.75 0.04 4.69
CA PRO A 192 7.63 -1.30 5.25
C PRO A 192 8.94 -1.85 5.83
N ALA A 193 10.11 -1.34 5.44
CA ALA A 193 11.40 -1.75 5.96
C ALA A 193 11.83 -0.97 7.21
N ALA A 194 11.10 0.08 7.61
CA ALA A 194 11.45 0.88 8.78
C ALA A 194 11.53 0.01 10.04
N GLY A 195 12.69 0.04 10.73
CA GLY A 195 12.92 -0.72 11.96
C GLY A 195 13.26 -2.19 11.78
N LEU A 196 13.41 -2.69 10.54
CA LEU A 196 13.89 -4.03 10.24
C LEU A 196 15.42 -4.09 10.27
N ASN A 197 15.95 -5.26 10.61
CA ASN A 197 17.36 -5.53 10.43
C ASN A 197 17.68 -5.92 8.96
N PRO A 198 18.95 -5.92 8.51
CA PRO A 198 19.30 -6.19 7.11
C PRO A 198 18.76 -7.51 6.56
N ARG A 199 18.71 -8.57 7.39
CA ARG A 199 18.16 -9.86 6.98
C ARG A 199 16.65 -9.79 6.78
N GLU A 200 15.94 -9.16 7.70
CA GLU A 200 14.50 -8.96 7.59
C GLU A 200 14.13 -8.09 6.37
N THR A 201 14.98 -7.10 6.02
CA THR A 201 14.81 -6.28 4.80
C THR A 201 14.94 -7.14 3.54
N VAL A 202 15.92 -8.05 3.46
CA VAL A 202 16.05 -8.99 2.33
C VAL A 202 14.83 -9.91 2.23
N ASP A 203 14.37 -10.44 3.36
CA ASP A 203 13.18 -11.28 3.41
C ASP A 203 11.91 -10.52 2.98
N LEU A 204 11.79 -9.24 3.38
CA LEU A 204 10.71 -8.36 2.94
C LEU A 204 10.77 -8.08 1.44
N SER A 205 11.97 -7.79 0.89
CA SER A 205 12.21 -7.62 -0.54
C SER A 205 11.70 -8.82 -1.34
N SER A 206 12.05 -10.02 -0.88
CA SER A 206 11.61 -11.28 -1.48
C SER A 206 10.08 -11.44 -1.41
N LEU A 207 9.47 -11.09 -0.30
CA LEU A 207 8.01 -11.13 -0.14
C LEU A 207 7.31 -10.14 -1.11
N ILE A 208 7.79 -8.89 -1.22
CA ILE A 208 7.20 -7.90 -2.12
C ILE A 208 7.28 -8.38 -3.58
N ARG A 209 8.41 -8.95 -4.00
CA ARG A 209 8.54 -9.57 -5.33
C ARG A 209 7.54 -10.72 -5.52
N LYS A 210 7.39 -11.59 -4.52
CA LYS A 210 6.42 -12.70 -4.55
C LYS A 210 4.98 -12.20 -4.73
N LEU A 211 4.59 -11.11 -4.05
CA LEU A 211 3.28 -10.49 -4.23
C LEU A 211 3.05 -10.03 -5.68
N ARG A 212 4.05 -9.43 -6.32
CA ARG A 212 3.97 -9.02 -7.73
C ARG A 212 3.96 -10.23 -8.66
N ASP A 213 4.92 -11.16 -8.50
CA ASP A 213 5.19 -12.21 -9.48
C ASP A 213 4.16 -13.34 -9.44
N GLU A 214 3.81 -13.80 -8.25
CA GLU A 214 2.93 -14.94 -8.04
C GLU A 214 1.47 -14.50 -7.81
N CYS A 215 1.25 -13.47 -6.97
CA CYS A 215 -0.09 -13.03 -6.63
C CYS A 215 -0.65 -11.98 -7.61
N LYS A 216 0.16 -11.50 -8.57
CA LYS A 216 -0.23 -10.49 -9.57
C LYS A 216 -0.81 -9.21 -8.96
N VAL A 217 -0.19 -8.76 -7.87
CA VAL A 217 -0.58 -7.54 -7.17
C VAL A 217 0.42 -6.43 -7.52
N THR A 218 -0.10 -5.31 -7.95
CA THR A 218 0.69 -4.11 -8.19
C THR A 218 1.07 -3.47 -6.85
N VAL A 219 2.30 -2.99 -6.74
CA VAL A 219 2.83 -2.40 -5.51
C VAL A 219 3.18 -0.93 -5.74
N LEU A 220 2.68 -0.05 -4.89
CA LEU A 220 3.16 1.32 -4.74
C LEU A 220 3.83 1.44 -3.38
N LEU A 221 5.11 1.83 -3.35
CA LEU A 221 5.98 1.78 -2.19
C LEU A 221 6.51 3.17 -1.84
N ILE A 222 6.44 3.57 -0.56
CA ILE A 222 7.28 4.65 -0.02
C ILE A 222 8.40 4.00 0.77
N GLU A 223 9.65 4.37 0.49
CA GLU A 223 10.82 3.89 1.22
C GLU A 223 11.95 4.92 1.28
N HIS A 224 12.81 4.79 2.29
CA HIS A 224 14.04 5.55 2.45
C HIS A 224 15.29 4.69 2.24
N ASP A 225 15.15 3.36 2.34
CA ASP A 225 16.24 2.42 2.05
C ASP A 225 16.44 2.34 0.54
N MET A 226 17.43 3.12 0.04
CA MET A 226 17.75 3.15 -1.39
C MET A 226 18.23 1.79 -1.89
N GLY A 227 18.84 0.96 -1.04
CA GLY A 227 19.24 -0.41 -1.40
C GLY A 227 18.03 -1.25 -1.77
N LEU A 228 16.99 -1.25 -0.92
CA LEU A 228 15.73 -1.92 -1.19
C LEU A 228 15.03 -1.36 -2.43
N VAL A 229 14.91 -0.01 -2.53
CA VAL A 229 14.24 0.65 -3.66
C VAL A 229 14.88 0.27 -4.98
N MET A 230 16.21 0.38 -5.09
CA MET A 230 16.93 0.07 -6.33
C MET A 230 16.91 -1.43 -6.68
N ASP A 231 16.74 -2.30 -5.67
CA ASP A 231 16.71 -3.74 -5.85
C ASP A 231 15.36 -4.23 -6.42
N ILE A 232 14.22 -3.69 -5.93
CA ILE A 232 12.91 -4.27 -6.25
C ILE A 232 12.07 -3.46 -7.24
N SER A 233 12.36 -2.17 -7.45
CA SER A 233 11.50 -1.29 -8.25
C SER A 233 11.73 -1.45 -9.75
N GLU A 234 10.67 -1.44 -10.54
CA GLU A 234 10.73 -1.26 -11.98
C GLU A 234 10.66 0.23 -12.38
N HIS A 235 9.99 1.03 -11.57
CA HIS A 235 9.84 2.46 -11.79
C HIS A 235 9.96 3.22 -10.47
N ILE A 236 10.65 4.35 -10.49
CA ILE A 236 10.85 5.20 -9.33
C ILE A 236 10.36 6.60 -9.68
N VAL A 237 9.57 7.19 -8.79
CA VAL A 237 9.12 8.58 -8.85
C VAL A 237 9.80 9.33 -7.71
N VAL A 238 10.51 10.39 -8.01
CA VAL A 238 11.24 11.20 -7.03
C VAL A 238 10.50 12.49 -6.78
N MET A 239 10.21 12.75 -5.52
CA MET A 239 9.56 13.99 -5.08
C MET A 239 10.51 14.84 -4.27
N ASP A 240 10.39 16.15 -4.46
CA ASP A 240 10.97 17.16 -3.59
C ASP A 240 10.01 18.36 -3.47
N GLN A 241 9.93 18.97 -2.28
CA GLN A 241 9.13 20.16 -2.00
C GLN A 241 7.70 20.12 -2.56
N GLY A 242 7.05 18.94 -2.46
CA GLY A 242 5.67 18.74 -2.91
C GLY A 242 5.47 18.46 -4.39
N SER A 243 6.53 18.39 -5.20
CA SER A 243 6.47 18.19 -6.64
C SER A 243 7.30 16.97 -7.08
N VAL A 244 6.99 16.40 -8.26
CA VAL A 244 7.84 15.39 -8.89
C VAL A 244 9.00 16.10 -9.57
N ILE A 245 10.23 15.72 -9.22
CA ILE A 245 11.45 16.29 -9.81
C ILE A 245 12.07 15.39 -10.87
N ASP A 246 11.87 14.06 -10.77
CA ASP A 246 12.35 13.09 -11.76
C ASP A 246 11.55 11.79 -11.64
N SER A 247 11.54 10.98 -12.72
CA SER A 247 10.97 9.64 -12.69
C SER A 247 11.56 8.74 -13.76
N GLY A 248 11.75 7.46 -13.45
CA GLY A 248 12.34 6.53 -14.41
C GLY A 248 12.72 5.18 -13.82
N SER A 249 13.54 4.44 -14.54
CA SER A 249 14.11 3.18 -14.05
C SER A 249 15.11 3.44 -12.92
N PRO A 250 15.41 2.41 -12.09
CA PRO A 250 16.45 2.54 -11.06
C PRO A 250 17.80 3.01 -11.59
N GLU A 251 18.17 2.59 -12.80
CA GLU A 251 19.42 3.00 -13.44
C GLU A 251 19.40 4.50 -13.81
N HIS A 252 18.28 5.01 -14.34
CA HIS A 252 18.10 6.43 -14.63
C HIS A 252 18.22 7.27 -13.36
N ILE A 253 17.47 6.91 -12.31
CA ILE A 253 17.43 7.67 -11.04
C ILE A 253 18.79 7.68 -10.33
N ARG A 254 19.53 6.57 -10.39
CA ARG A 254 20.90 6.51 -9.81
C ARG A 254 21.85 7.53 -10.39
N ASN A 255 21.68 7.88 -11.69
CA ASN A 255 22.56 8.79 -12.43
C ASN A 255 21.96 10.18 -12.58
N SER A 256 20.81 10.47 -11.99
CA SER A 256 20.14 11.77 -12.12
C SER A 256 20.80 12.82 -11.23
N GLU A 257 21.38 13.85 -11.84
CA GLU A 257 22.01 14.96 -11.10
C GLU A 257 21.00 15.72 -10.22
N VAL A 258 19.75 15.85 -10.69
CA VAL A 258 18.67 16.53 -9.96
C VAL A 258 18.33 15.75 -8.69
N VAL A 259 18.26 14.42 -8.77
CA VAL A 259 17.99 13.57 -7.61
C VAL A 259 19.14 13.62 -6.62
N ILE A 260 20.38 13.52 -7.09
CA ILE A 260 21.58 13.60 -6.24
C ILE A 260 21.61 14.95 -5.51
N ALA A 261 21.33 16.05 -6.19
CA ALA A 261 21.31 17.39 -5.59
C ALA A 261 20.21 17.54 -4.52
N ALA A 262 19.02 16.97 -4.75
CA ALA A 262 17.92 17.01 -3.80
C ALA A 262 18.24 16.28 -2.48
N TYR A 263 18.99 15.17 -2.53
CA TYR A 263 19.41 14.44 -1.33
C TYR A 263 20.63 15.07 -0.64
N LEU A 264 21.61 15.62 -1.40
CA LEU A 264 22.78 16.30 -0.82
C LEU A 264 22.44 17.68 -0.22
N GLY A 265 21.42 18.35 -0.76
CA GLY A 265 20.95 19.64 -0.24
C GLY A 265 20.29 19.56 1.15
N THR A 266 19.74 18.40 1.51
CA THR A 266 19.09 18.20 2.82
C THR A 266 20.08 17.88 3.96
N ASP A 267 21.26 17.32 3.65
CA ASP A 267 22.28 17.01 4.67
C ASP A 267 22.91 18.27 5.28
N VAL A 268 22.74 19.45 4.66
CA VAL A 268 23.28 20.74 5.15
C VAL A 268 22.30 21.47 6.08
N GLU A 269 21.00 21.18 6.02
CA GLU A 269 19.99 21.84 6.86
C GLU A 269 19.75 21.13 8.19
N ASP A 270 20.04 19.83 8.29
CA ASP A 270 19.87 19.05 9.53
C ASP A 270 21.05 19.20 10.53
N GLU A 271 22.17 19.88 10.14
CA GLU A 271 23.33 20.16 11.01
C GLU A 271 23.40 21.62 11.50
N ALA A 272 22.42 22.48 11.22
CA ALA A 272 22.37 23.89 11.61
C ALA A 272 21.23 24.13 12.62
#